data_296f836e14f73df6468a02cdb4bed55e
#
_entry.id   296f836e14f73df6468a02cdb4bed55e
#
_cell.length_a   1.000
_cell.length_b   1.000
_cell.length_c   1.000
_cell.angle_alpha   90.00
_cell.angle_beta   90.00
_cell.angle_gamma   90.00
#
_symmetry.space_group_name_H-M   'P 1'
#
loop_
_entity.id
_entity.type
_entity.pdbx_description
1 polymer ?
#
loop_
_entity_poly.entity_id
_entity_poly.type
_entity_poly.pdbx_seq_one_letter_code
_entity_poly.pdbx_strand_id
1 'polypeptide(L)'
;MNRIQKAFDEKKKVFIGFVTAGDPNLATTKELVRAMIKGGAGLIEFGIPFSDPVAEGEVIQKADMRALAAGTTTDKIFDLVAELREETQVPLVFLTYANPIYAYGAEKFFTRCEETGVDGVIIPDIPYEEREEMRPFSEPHHVALVPLIAPTSKDRIQKIAAVAQGYVYVVSSLGVTGVRSNITTDIDGIVAEVRKATDIPVAVGFGIAAPEQAYKMAKASDSAIVGSAIEKIVAQYGEASPKHVYEYVKSMSEAVAKAAAEA
;
A
#
# COMPACT_ATOMS: atom_id res chain seq x y z
N MET A 1 12.13 9.96 -13.59
CA MET A 1 12.11 9.41 -12.20
C MET A 1 10.64 9.33 -11.82
N ASN A 2 10.17 8.14 -11.45
CA ASN A 2 8.77 7.97 -11.05
C ASN A 2 8.52 8.54 -9.64
N ARG A 3 7.25 8.80 -9.29
CA ARG A 3 6.90 9.44 -8.00
C ARG A 3 7.28 8.57 -6.80
N ILE A 4 7.22 7.24 -6.93
CA ILE A 4 7.59 6.30 -5.85
C ILE A 4 9.07 6.50 -5.50
N GLN A 5 9.98 6.41 -6.49
CA GLN A 5 11.40 6.59 -6.26
C GLN A 5 11.70 7.97 -5.65
N LYS A 6 11.07 9.02 -6.19
CA LYS A 6 11.25 10.38 -5.67
C LYS A 6 10.86 10.50 -4.20
N ALA A 7 9.77 9.87 -3.77
CA ALA A 7 9.31 9.91 -2.38
C ALA A 7 10.33 9.27 -1.42
N PHE A 8 10.96 8.16 -1.81
CA PHE A 8 11.98 7.51 -1.00
C PHE A 8 13.32 8.29 -1.02
N ASP A 9 13.72 8.87 -2.15
CA ASP A 9 14.93 9.69 -2.25
C ASP A 9 14.85 10.95 -1.37
N GLU A 10 13.69 11.63 -1.35
CA GLU A 10 13.48 12.83 -0.57
C GLU A 10 13.34 12.59 0.93
N LYS A 11 12.65 11.52 1.34
CA LYS A 11 12.35 11.25 2.75
C LYS A 11 13.29 10.25 3.40
N LYS A 12 14.12 9.53 2.63
CA LYS A 12 14.94 8.39 3.04
C LYS A 12 14.14 7.21 3.60
N LYS A 13 13.17 7.50 4.47
CA LYS A 13 12.20 6.53 5.01
C LYS A 13 10.79 7.09 4.89
N VAL A 14 9.86 6.25 4.43
CA VAL A 14 8.52 6.65 4.04
C VAL A 14 7.46 5.99 4.92
N PHE A 15 6.54 6.77 5.49
CA PHE A 15 5.31 6.22 6.03
C PHE A 15 4.31 6.00 4.90
N ILE A 16 3.77 4.79 4.79
CA ILE A 16 2.77 4.41 3.80
C ILE A 16 1.44 4.17 4.51
N GLY A 17 0.41 4.91 4.12
CA GLY A 17 -0.94 4.73 4.62
C GLY A 17 -1.82 4.00 3.61
N PHE A 18 -2.52 2.96 4.05
CA PHE A 18 -3.51 2.25 3.26
C PHE A 18 -4.92 2.68 3.65
N VAL A 19 -5.81 2.78 2.66
CA VAL A 19 -7.24 3.00 2.83
C VAL A 19 -8.05 2.25 1.78
N THR A 20 -9.15 1.62 2.18
CA THR A 20 -10.13 1.05 1.26
C THR A 20 -10.89 2.16 0.55
N ALA A 21 -10.76 2.24 -0.77
CA ALA A 21 -11.41 3.28 -1.56
C ALA A 21 -12.94 3.13 -1.51
N GLY A 22 -13.62 4.18 -1.06
CA GLY A 22 -15.08 4.20 -0.91
C GLY A 22 -15.59 3.82 0.47
N ASP A 23 -14.74 3.56 1.44
CA ASP A 23 -15.15 3.36 2.83
C ASP A 23 -15.08 4.68 3.63
N PRO A 24 -16.15 5.15 4.25
CA PRO A 24 -17.55 4.73 4.11
C PRO A 24 -18.20 5.24 2.80
N ASN A 25 -17.54 6.16 2.10
CA ASN A 25 -17.89 6.67 0.77
C ASN A 25 -16.69 7.38 0.13
N LEU A 26 -16.74 7.63 -1.18
CA LEU A 26 -15.63 8.23 -1.94
C LEU A 26 -15.30 9.66 -1.52
N ALA A 27 -16.30 10.46 -1.11
CA ALA A 27 -16.04 11.81 -0.63
C ALA A 27 -15.21 11.79 0.65
N THR A 28 -15.54 10.89 1.58
CA THR A 28 -14.75 10.69 2.81
C THR A 28 -13.36 10.13 2.49
N THR A 29 -13.24 9.19 1.53
CA THR A 29 -11.93 8.68 1.10
C THR A 29 -11.03 9.82 0.60
N LYS A 30 -11.56 10.77 -0.17
CA LYS A 30 -10.80 11.95 -0.62
C LYS A 30 -10.24 12.74 0.56
N GLU A 31 -11.06 13.01 1.58
CA GLU A 31 -10.64 13.71 2.79
C GLU A 31 -9.65 12.89 3.64
N LEU A 32 -9.80 11.56 3.69
CA LEU A 32 -8.84 10.66 4.35
C LEU A 32 -7.46 10.75 3.71
N VAL A 33 -7.38 10.73 2.39
CA VAL A 33 -6.11 10.86 1.66
C VAL A 33 -5.45 12.22 1.94
N ARG A 34 -6.22 13.31 1.89
CA ARG A 34 -5.74 14.66 2.24
C ARG A 34 -5.22 14.69 3.69
N ALA A 35 -5.95 14.07 4.62
CA ALA A 35 -5.58 13.98 6.02
C ALA A 35 -4.29 13.17 6.23
N MET A 36 -4.14 12.04 5.53
CA MET A 36 -2.94 11.20 5.59
C MET A 36 -1.72 11.94 5.03
N ILE A 37 -1.85 12.59 3.87
CA ILE A 37 -0.77 13.38 3.27
C ILE A 37 -0.36 14.53 4.20
N LYS A 38 -1.33 15.27 4.74
CA LYS A 38 -1.08 16.33 5.72
C LYS A 38 -0.43 15.80 7.00
N GLY A 39 -0.76 14.58 7.42
CA GLY A 39 -0.15 13.86 8.54
C GLY A 39 1.27 13.35 8.27
N GLY A 40 1.78 13.48 7.05
CA GLY A 40 3.15 13.14 6.68
C GLY A 40 3.30 11.84 5.89
N ALA A 41 2.21 11.17 5.51
CA ALA A 41 2.29 10.01 4.62
C ALA A 41 3.04 10.40 3.33
N GLY A 42 3.99 9.58 2.93
CA GLY A 42 4.78 9.80 1.72
C GLY A 42 4.38 8.91 0.56
N LEU A 43 3.46 7.98 0.78
CA LEU A 43 2.81 7.14 -0.23
C LEU A 43 1.45 6.71 0.30
N ILE A 44 0.47 6.62 -0.57
CA ILE A 44 -0.89 6.15 -0.26
C ILE A 44 -1.17 4.88 -1.06
N GLU A 45 -1.60 3.83 -0.36
CA GLU A 45 -2.16 2.62 -0.96
C GLU A 45 -3.68 2.68 -0.91
N PHE A 46 -4.33 2.46 -2.06
CA PHE A 46 -5.79 2.32 -2.17
C PHE A 46 -6.16 0.86 -2.36
N GLY A 47 -6.88 0.28 -1.42
CA GLY A 47 -7.59 -0.97 -1.65
C GLY A 47 -8.76 -0.75 -2.60
N ILE A 48 -8.77 -1.41 -3.75
CA ILE A 48 -9.97 -1.50 -4.59
C ILE A 48 -10.88 -2.54 -3.95
N PRO A 49 -12.09 -2.15 -3.46
CA PRO A 49 -12.93 -3.07 -2.71
C PRO A 49 -13.35 -4.28 -3.56
N PHE A 50 -13.22 -5.46 -2.98
CA PHE A 50 -13.53 -6.73 -3.62
C PHE A 50 -14.34 -7.63 -2.68
N SER A 51 -15.31 -8.38 -3.23
CA SER A 51 -16.19 -9.23 -2.44
C SER A 51 -15.49 -10.49 -1.88
N ASP A 52 -14.43 -10.95 -2.54
CA ASP A 52 -13.79 -12.24 -2.27
C ASP A 52 -12.25 -12.13 -2.09
N PRO A 53 -11.75 -11.23 -1.21
CA PRO A 53 -10.32 -11.03 -1.04
C PRO A 53 -9.68 -12.21 -0.31
N VAL A 54 -8.56 -12.73 -0.83
CA VAL A 54 -7.87 -13.90 -0.25
C VAL A 54 -6.74 -13.52 0.73
N ALA A 55 -6.24 -12.29 0.69
CA ALA A 55 -5.14 -11.82 1.53
C ALA A 55 -5.58 -10.89 2.68
N GLU A 56 -6.88 -10.53 2.74
CA GLU A 56 -7.39 -9.55 3.67
C GLU A 56 -8.00 -10.19 4.93
N GLY A 57 -7.71 -9.58 6.08
CA GLY A 57 -8.36 -9.92 7.34
C GLY A 57 -9.69 -9.21 7.53
N GLU A 58 -10.39 -9.58 8.60
CA GLU A 58 -11.76 -9.15 8.90
C GLU A 58 -11.97 -7.61 8.85
N VAL A 59 -10.97 -6.84 9.25
CA VAL A 59 -11.07 -5.36 9.28
C VAL A 59 -11.19 -4.81 7.86
N ILE A 60 -10.33 -5.25 6.95
CA ILE A 60 -10.32 -4.80 5.56
C ILE A 60 -11.52 -5.38 4.81
N GLN A 61 -11.85 -6.67 5.00
CA GLN A 61 -13.06 -7.27 4.42
C GLN A 61 -14.33 -6.48 4.77
N LYS A 62 -14.46 -6.02 6.03
CA LYS A 62 -15.59 -5.17 6.44
C LYS A 62 -15.55 -3.79 5.80
N ALA A 63 -14.37 -3.22 5.58
CA ALA A 63 -14.21 -1.96 4.84
C ALA A 63 -14.63 -2.14 3.38
N ASP A 64 -14.21 -3.22 2.72
CA ASP A 64 -14.62 -3.56 1.35
C ASP A 64 -16.15 -3.68 1.25
N MET A 65 -16.77 -4.39 2.19
CA MET A 65 -18.24 -4.53 2.22
C MET A 65 -18.95 -3.17 2.35
N ARG A 66 -18.44 -2.25 3.21
CA ARG A 66 -19.01 -0.89 3.34
C ARG A 66 -18.85 -0.09 2.05
N ALA A 67 -17.65 -0.14 1.45
CA ALA A 67 -17.36 0.56 0.20
C ALA A 67 -18.23 0.04 -0.97
N LEU A 68 -18.38 -1.28 -1.10
CA LEU A 68 -19.25 -1.89 -2.12
C LEU A 68 -20.74 -1.53 -1.89
N ALA A 69 -21.18 -1.57 -0.64
CA ALA A 69 -22.55 -1.17 -0.27
C ALA A 69 -22.82 0.31 -0.55
N ALA A 70 -21.82 1.18 -0.47
CA ALA A 70 -21.89 2.59 -0.86
C ALA A 70 -21.89 2.81 -2.39
N GLY A 71 -21.82 1.72 -3.18
CA GLY A 71 -21.86 1.78 -4.64
C GLY A 71 -20.52 2.22 -5.26
N THR A 72 -19.40 1.93 -4.61
CA THR A 72 -18.07 2.15 -5.15
C THR A 72 -17.80 1.20 -6.33
N THR A 73 -17.23 1.73 -7.40
CA THR A 73 -16.81 0.98 -8.59
C THR A 73 -15.38 1.38 -8.96
N THR A 74 -14.70 0.53 -9.72
CA THR A 74 -13.33 0.80 -10.20
C THR A 74 -13.25 2.12 -11.00
N ASP A 75 -14.24 2.42 -11.85
CA ASP A 75 -14.28 3.70 -12.60
C ASP A 75 -14.32 4.91 -11.65
N LYS A 76 -15.18 4.87 -10.62
CA LYS A 76 -15.29 5.95 -9.63
C LYS A 76 -14.00 6.13 -8.82
N ILE A 77 -13.24 5.04 -8.59
CA ILE A 77 -11.95 5.10 -7.92
C ILE A 77 -10.92 5.77 -8.83
N PHE A 78 -10.89 5.45 -10.12
CA PHE A 78 -10.05 6.15 -11.09
C PHE A 78 -10.36 7.65 -11.14
N ASP A 79 -11.65 8.01 -11.16
CA ASP A 79 -12.07 9.42 -11.16
C ASP A 79 -11.59 10.13 -9.87
N LEU A 80 -11.71 9.48 -8.70
CA LEU A 80 -11.17 9.99 -7.43
C LEU A 80 -9.65 10.21 -7.49
N VAL A 81 -8.92 9.25 -8.07
CA VAL A 81 -7.45 9.38 -8.22
C VAL A 81 -7.09 10.52 -9.15
N ALA A 82 -7.81 10.71 -10.27
CA ALA A 82 -7.60 11.83 -11.17
C ALA A 82 -7.78 13.18 -10.46
N GLU A 83 -8.86 13.32 -9.67
CA GLU A 83 -9.11 14.53 -8.87
C GLU A 83 -8.00 14.77 -7.83
N LEU A 84 -7.57 13.73 -7.12
CA LEU A 84 -6.47 13.83 -6.14
C LEU A 84 -5.15 14.20 -6.81
N ARG A 85 -4.92 13.72 -8.02
CA ARG A 85 -3.68 14.00 -8.76
C ARG A 85 -3.53 15.47 -9.13
N GLU A 86 -4.62 16.22 -9.27
CA GLU A 86 -4.59 17.67 -9.43
C GLU A 86 -4.03 18.40 -8.19
N GLU A 87 -4.14 17.76 -7.01
CA GLU A 87 -3.77 18.35 -5.72
C GLU A 87 -2.42 17.86 -5.18
N THR A 88 -1.96 16.67 -5.59
CA THR A 88 -0.77 16.04 -4.99
C THR A 88 0.12 15.31 -5.97
N GLN A 89 1.43 15.29 -5.68
CA GLN A 89 2.42 14.45 -6.33
C GLN A 89 2.89 13.28 -5.44
N VAL A 90 2.25 13.06 -4.28
CA VAL A 90 2.49 11.86 -3.47
C VAL A 90 2.13 10.62 -4.29
N PRO A 91 2.98 9.58 -4.32
CA PRO A 91 2.66 8.36 -5.06
C PRO A 91 1.37 7.71 -4.57
N LEU A 92 0.55 7.29 -5.53
CA LEU A 92 -0.72 6.60 -5.31
C LEU A 92 -0.63 5.21 -5.92
N VAL A 93 -0.79 4.18 -5.12
CA VAL A 93 -0.64 2.78 -5.50
C VAL A 93 -1.95 2.04 -5.24
N PHE A 94 -2.39 1.21 -6.17
CA PHE A 94 -3.53 0.34 -5.95
C PHE A 94 -3.12 -0.99 -5.33
N LEU A 95 -3.95 -1.49 -4.42
CA LEU A 95 -3.95 -2.88 -3.98
C LEU A 95 -5.26 -3.50 -4.45
N THR A 96 -5.18 -4.52 -5.28
CA THR A 96 -6.34 -5.22 -5.86
C THR A 96 -5.98 -6.66 -6.19
N TYR A 97 -6.93 -7.42 -6.73
CA TYR A 97 -6.77 -8.81 -7.08
C TYR A 97 -6.82 -9.02 -8.60
N ALA A 98 -6.34 -10.17 -9.08
CA ALA A 98 -6.34 -10.51 -10.50
C ALA A 98 -7.75 -10.46 -11.11
N ASN A 99 -8.74 -10.99 -10.39
CA ASN A 99 -10.12 -11.04 -10.90
C ASN A 99 -10.71 -9.64 -11.19
N PRO A 100 -10.67 -8.63 -10.31
CA PRO A 100 -11.10 -7.27 -10.64
C PRO A 100 -10.39 -6.68 -11.87
N ILE A 101 -9.08 -6.93 -12.03
CA ILE A 101 -8.33 -6.43 -13.20
C ILE A 101 -8.83 -7.12 -14.48
N TYR A 102 -8.97 -8.44 -14.49
CA TYR A 102 -9.45 -9.17 -15.65
C TYR A 102 -10.92 -8.84 -16.00
N ALA A 103 -11.78 -8.69 -14.98
CA ALA A 103 -13.18 -8.28 -15.19
C ALA A 103 -13.31 -6.87 -15.77
N TYR A 104 -12.39 -5.95 -15.40
CA TYR A 104 -12.33 -4.60 -15.97
C TYR A 104 -11.73 -4.60 -17.38
N GLY A 105 -10.91 -5.60 -17.71
CA GLY A 105 -10.05 -5.69 -18.88
C GLY A 105 -8.64 -5.17 -18.58
N ALA A 106 -7.62 -6.04 -18.56
CA ALA A 106 -6.28 -5.70 -18.10
C ALA A 106 -5.69 -4.50 -18.86
N GLU A 107 -5.76 -4.48 -20.20
CA GLU A 107 -5.30 -3.34 -21.01
C GLU A 107 -5.99 -2.04 -20.60
N LYS A 108 -7.33 -2.06 -20.52
CA LYS A 108 -8.13 -0.89 -20.11
C LYS A 108 -7.75 -0.42 -18.70
N PHE A 109 -7.52 -1.36 -17.77
CA PHE A 109 -7.16 -1.05 -16.39
C PHE A 109 -5.82 -0.30 -16.31
N PHE A 110 -4.79 -0.80 -16.98
CA PHE A 110 -3.48 -0.16 -16.94
C PHE A 110 -3.42 1.13 -17.75
N THR A 111 -4.17 1.24 -18.87
CA THR A 111 -4.39 2.52 -19.55
C THR A 111 -5.00 3.57 -18.60
N ARG A 112 -6.04 3.20 -17.87
CA ARG A 112 -6.66 4.11 -16.88
C ARG A 112 -5.70 4.46 -15.74
N CYS A 113 -4.85 3.51 -15.29
CA CYS A 113 -3.82 3.82 -14.30
C CYS A 113 -2.88 4.94 -14.78
N GLU A 114 -2.39 4.86 -16.02
CA GLU A 114 -1.53 5.90 -16.61
C GLU A 114 -2.27 7.24 -16.73
N GLU A 115 -3.46 7.24 -17.33
CA GLU A 115 -4.28 8.46 -17.55
C GLU A 115 -4.58 9.21 -16.25
N THR A 116 -4.88 8.48 -15.17
CA THR A 116 -5.23 9.07 -13.88
C THR A 116 -4.02 9.29 -12.96
N GLY A 117 -2.86 8.77 -13.35
CA GLY A 117 -1.61 8.94 -12.62
C GLY A 117 -1.43 8.00 -11.42
N VAL A 118 -1.94 6.77 -11.51
CA VAL A 118 -1.59 5.68 -10.58
C VAL A 118 -0.14 5.27 -10.83
N ASP A 119 0.65 5.16 -9.76
CA ASP A 119 2.10 4.92 -9.85
C ASP A 119 2.47 3.44 -9.80
N GLY A 120 1.61 2.60 -9.23
CA GLY A 120 1.87 1.17 -9.11
C GLY A 120 0.64 0.38 -8.69
N VAL A 121 0.74 -0.94 -8.81
CA VAL A 121 -0.31 -1.90 -8.42
C VAL A 121 0.32 -3.05 -7.65
N ILE A 122 -0.31 -3.42 -6.54
CA ILE A 122 -0.04 -4.62 -5.74
C ILE A 122 -1.14 -5.63 -6.05
N ILE A 123 -0.77 -6.85 -6.43
CA ILE A 123 -1.71 -7.93 -6.79
C ILE A 123 -1.33 -9.17 -5.96
N PRO A 124 -1.92 -9.35 -4.76
CA PRO A 124 -1.48 -10.38 -3.80
C PRO A 124 -1.65 -11.82 -4.28
N ASP A 125 -2.59 -12.07 -5.18
CA ASP A 125 -2.93 -13.37 -5.74
C ASP A 125 -2.20 -13.70 -7.07
N ILE A 126 -1.31 -12.81 -7.55
CA ILE A 126 -0.39 -13.09 -8.67
C ILE A 126 1.01 -13.38 -8.10
N PRO A 127 1.45 -14.64 -8.03
CA PRO A 127 2.79 -14.97 -7.57
C PRO A 127 3.86 -14.56 -8.60
N TYR A 128 5.12 -14.55 -8.16
CA TYR A 128 6.27 -14.20 -9.02
C TYR A 128 6.27 -14.95 -10.35
N GLU A 129 5.92 -16.24 -10.35
CA GLU A 129 5.93 -17.11 -11.53
C GLU A 129 4.87 -16.72 -12.56
N GLU A 130 3.81 -16.04 -12.15
CA GLU A 130 2.68 -15.62 -12.99
C GLU A 130 2.69 -14.11 -13.30
N ARG A 131 3.70 -13.37 -12.80
CA ARG A 131 3.78 -11.92 -13.05
C ARG A 131 3.77 -11.52 -14.53
N GLU A 132 4.23 -12.42 -15.41
CA GLU A 132 4.22 -12.22 -16.84
C GLU A 132 2.80 -12.11 -17.44
N GLU A 133 1.77 -12.52 -16.72
CA GLU A 133 0.37 -12.30 -17.11
C GLU A 133 -0.03 -10.82 -17.03
N MET A 134 0.58 -10.04 -16.13
CA MET A 134 0.27 -8.62 -15.93
C MET A 134 1.33 -7.68 -16.51
N ARG A 135 2.59 -8.11 -16.58
CA ARG A 135 3.71 -7.28 -17.05
C ARG A 135 3.51 -6.69 -18.44
N PRO A 136 2.99 -7.43 -19.45
CA PRO A 136 2.77 -6.89 -20.79
C PRO A 136 1.80 -5.70 -20.83
N PHE A 137 0.91 -5.60 -19.82
CA PHE A 137 -0.04 -4.50 -19.71
C PHE A 137 0.52 -3.35 -18.85
N SER A 138 1.28 -3.64 -17.79
CA SER A 138 1.76 -2.62 -16.85
C SER A 138 2.97 -1.84 -17.37
N GLU A 139 3.92 -2.51 -18.05
CA GLU A 139 5.17 -1.88 -18.52
C GLU A 139 4.95 -0.77 -19.54
N PRO A 140 4.10 -0.95 -20.60
CA PRO A 140 3.85 0.12 -21.56
C PRO A 140 3.25 1.37 -20.94
N HIS A 141 2.50 1.22 -19.86
CA HIS A 141 1.84 2.29 -19.12
C HIS A 141 2.65 2.83 -17.93
N HIS A 142 3.90 2.38 -17.78
CA HIS A 142 4.80 2.82 -16.70
C HIS A 142 4.26 2.64 -15.27
N VAL A 143 3.36 1.67 -15.07
CA VAL A 143 2.78 1.33 -13.77
C VAL A 143 3.61 0.23 -13.12
N ALA A 144 4.15 0.50 -11.94
CA ALA A 144 4.99 -0.46 -11.23
C ALA A 144 4.16 -1.65 -10.71
N LEU A 145 4.58 -2.88 -11.04
CA LEU A 145 4.08 -4.09 -10.36
C LEU A 145 4.91 -4.31 -9.09
N VAL A 146 4.32 -3.95 -7.96
CA VAL A 146 4.96 -4.02 -6.64
C VAL A 146 4.89 -5.47 -6.14
N PRO A 147 6.02 -6.16 -5.95
CA PRO A 147 6.03 -7.54 -5.52
C PRO A 147 5.88 -7.67 -4.00
N LEU A 148 5.25 -8.77 -3.57
CA LEU A 148 5.17 -9.15 -2.16
C LEU A 148 6.19 -10.24 -1.82
N ILE A 149 6.84 -10.08 -0.67
CA ILE A 149 7.71 -11.09 -0.06
C ILE A 149 7.13 -11.43 1.31
N ALA A 150 6.80 -12.71 1.50
CA ALA A 150 6.35 -13.25 2.77
C ALA A 150 7.50 -13.98 3.49
N PRO A 151 7.42 -14.21 4.81
CA PRO A 151 8.41 -15.00 5.56
C PRO A 151 8.63 -16.41 4.98
N THR A 152 7.64 -16.94 4.26
CA THR A 152 7.69 -18.24 3.57
C THR A 152 8.41 -18.20 2.23
N SER A 153 8.78 -17.02 1.72
CA SER A 153 9.39 -16.90 0.37
C SER A 153 10.80 -17.48 0.29
N LYS A 154 11.54 -17.58 1.41
CA LYS A 154 12.86 -18.25 1.54
C LYS A 154 13.76 -18.06 0.31
N ASP A 155 14.07 -19.15 -0.40
CA ASP A 155 14.96 -19.16 -1.59
C ASP A 155 14.43 -18.35 -2.79
N ARG A 156 13.17 -17.88 -2.74
CA ARG A 156 12.56 -17.04 -3.78
C ARG A 156 12.77 -15.54 -3.51
N ILE A 157 13.20 -15.14 -2.29
CA ILE A 157 13.35 -13.72 -1.90
C ILE A 157 14.17 -12.96 -2.94
N GLN A 158 15.35 -13.44 -3.28
CA GLN A 158 16.24 -12.77 -4.22
C GLN A 158 15.68 -12.76 -5.66
N LYS A 159 14.98 -13.81 -6.09
CA LYS A 159 14.33 -13.87 -7.42
C LYS A 159 13.22 -12.84 -7.53
N ILE A 160 12.38 -12.72 -6.51
CA ILE A 160 11.30 -11.75 -6.44
C ILE A 160 11.88 -10.32 -6.39
N ALA A 161 12.91 -10.11 -5.55
CA ALA A 161 13.56 -8.81 -5.40
C ALA A 161 14.25 -8.33 -6.69
N ALA A 162 14.89 -9.24 -7.45
CA ALA A 162 15.60 -8.91 -8.69
C ALA A 162 14.70 -8.34 -9.80
N VAL A 163 13.39 -8.61 -9.76
CA VAL A 163 12.41 -8.11 -10.74
C VAL A 163 11.48 -7.05 -10.18
N ALA A 164 11.79 -6.57 -8.96
CA ALA A 164 10.94 -5.60 -8.27
C ALA A 164 10.85 -4.27 -9.03
N GLN A 165 9.70 -3.63 -8.90
CA GLN A 165 9.42 -2.29 -9.40
C GLN A 165 8.79 -1.46 -8.27
N GLY A 166 9.01 -0.16 -8.26
CA GLY A 166 8.49 0.72 -7.23
C GLY A 166 9.15 0.50 -5.86
N TYR A 167 8.68 -0.48 -5.11
CA TYR A 167 9.25 -0.94 -3.85
C TYR A 167 8.99 -2.44 -3.67
N VAL A 168 9.69 -3.06 -2.72
CA VAL A 168 9.43 -4.45 -2.31
C VAL A 168 8.52 -4.41 -1.07
N TYR A 169 7.34 -5.00 -1.16
CA TYR A 169 6.44 -5.12 -0.01
C TYR A 169 6.80 -6.37 0.80
N VAL A 170 7.33 -6.20 2.00
CA VAL A 170 7.62 -7.30 2.93
C VAL A 170 6.46 -7.46 3.92
N VAL A 171 5.86 -8.64 3.92
CA VAL A 171 4.81 -9.01 4.87
C VAL A 171 5.45 -9.45 6.18
N SER A 172 5.20 -8.73 7.28
CA SER A 172 5.83 -8.96 8.58
C SER A 172 5.29 -10.16 9.37
N SER A 173 4.26 -10.82 8.88
CA SER A 173 3.67 -11.98 9.56
C SER A 173 2.95 -12.93 8.61
N LEU A 174 2.83 -14.19 9.00
CA LEU A 174 2.03 -15.17 8.28
C LEU A 174 0.54 -14.96 8.53
N GLY A 175 -0.28 -15.20 7.51
CA GLY A 175 -1.73 -15.08 7.55
C GLY A 175 -2.23 -13.81 6.88
N VAL A 176 -3.44 -13.38 7.25
CA VAL A 176 -4.12 -12.23 6.67
C VAL A 176 -3.80 -10.92 7.41
N THR A 177 -4.18 -9.78 6.82
CA THR A 177 -4.03 -8.44 7.42
C THR A 177 -4.69 -8.35 8.81
N GLY A 178 -4.16 -7.51 9.69
CA GLY A 178 -4.72 -7.29 11.03
C GLY A 178 -3.71 -6.68 11.99
N VAL A 179 -4.19 -6.04 13.07
CA VAL A 179 -3.36 -5.46 14.12
C VAL A 179 -2.79 -6.57 15.02
N ARG A 180 -1.48 -6.51 15.29
CA ARG A 180 -0.76 -7.48 16.13
C ARG A 180 0.01 -6.79 17.25
N SER A 181 0.04 -7.42 18.43
CA SER A 181 0.82 -6.92 19.58
C SER A 181 2.31 -7.22 19.44
N ASN A 182 2.66 -8.34 18.83
CA ASN A 182 4.06 -8.76 18.61
C ASN A 182 4.26 -9.22 17.18
N ILE A 183 5.35 -8.72 16.57
CA ILE A 183 5.86 -9.17 15.27
C ILE A 183 7.11 -9.98 15.57
N THR A 184 7.05 -11.29 15.31
CA THR A 184 8.13 -12.25 15.61
C THR A 184 8.96 -12.63 14.39
N THR A 185 8.59 -12.13 13.21
CA THR A 185 9.31 -12.38 11.96
C THR A 185 10.67 -11.70 11.98
N ASP A 186 11.71 -12.38 11.50
CA ASP A 186 13.03 -11.83 11.28
C ASP A 186 13.04 -10.89 10.05
N ILE A 187 12.61 -9.65 10.28
CA ILE A 187 12.55 -8.63 9.21
C ILE A 187 13.93 -8.24 8.74
N ASP A 188 14.91 -8.11 9.65
CA ASP A 188 16.28 -7.75 9.31
C ASP A 188 16.91 -8.79 8.36
N GLY A 189 16.70 -10.08 8.62
CA GLY A 189 17.16 -11.16 7.75
C GLY A 189 16.50 -11.13 6.38
N ILE A 190 15.18 -10.88 6.29
CA ILE A 190 14.47 -10.77 5.01
C ILE A 190 14.99 -9.56 4.22
N VAL A 191 15.12 -8.40 4.85
CA VAL A 191 15.61 -7.18 4.20
C VAL A 191 17.07 -7.38 3.71
N ALA A 192 17.92 -8.04 4.51
CA ALA A 192 19.28 -8.36 4.10
C ALA A 192 19.32 -9.26 2.84
N GLU A 193 18.40 -10.24 2.74
CA GLU A 193 18.29 -11.07 1.53
C GLU A 193 17.79 -10.27 0.31
N VAL A 194 16.83 -9.37 0.50
CA VAL A 194 16.35 -8.47 -0.58
C VAL A 194 17.50 -7.59 -1.09
N ARG A 195 18.29 -7.00 -0.19
CA ARG A 195 19.42 -6.12 -0.53
C ARG A 195 20.54 -6.79 -1.32
N LYS A 196 20.64 -8.13 -1.30
CA LYS A 196 21.58 -8.86 -2.16
C LYS A 196 21.20 -8.82 -3.65
N ALA A 197 19.93 -8.55 -3.96
CA ALA A 197 19.38 -8.63 -5.31
C ALA A 197 18.95 -7.28 -5.89
N THR A 198 18.69 -6.27 -5.05
CA THR A 198 18.18 -4.96 -5.52
C THR A 198 18.44 -3.85 -4.51
N ASP A 199 18.58 -2.61 -5.05
CA ASP A 199 18.60 -1.36 -4.27
C ASP A 199 17.21 -0.70 -4.18
N ILE A 200 16.17 -1.31 -4.75
CA ILE A 200 14.79 -0.81 -4.69
C ILE A 200 14.34 -0.74 -3.22
N PRO A 201 13.63 0.32 -2.81
CA PRO A 201 13.15 0.48 -1.43
C PRO A 201 12.36 -0.72 -0.92
N VAL A 202 12.53 -1.01 0.36
CA VAL A 202 11.80 -2.09 1.06
C VAL A 202 10.80 -1.49 2.03
N ALA A 203 9.53 -1.83 1.87
CA ALA A 203 8.45 -1.41 2.75
C ALA A 203 7.91 -2.61 3.55
N VAL A 204 7.76 -2.44 4.85
CA VAL A 204 7.26 -3.50 5.73
C VAL A 204 5.84 -3.20 6.17
N GLY A 205 4.94 -4.15 5.94
CA GLY A 205 3.52 -4.07 6.31
C GLY A 205 3.04 -5.27 7.14
N PHE A 206 1.77 -5.24 7.52
CA PHE A 206 1.04 -6.18 8.37
C PHE A 206 1.32 -6.07 9.88
N GLY A 207 0.24 -5.83 10.63
CA GLY A 207 0.25 -5.85 12.08
C GLY A 207 0.76 -4.58 12.78
N ILE A 208 1.26 -3.60 12.04
CA ILE A 208 1.75 -2.33 12.59
C ILE A 208 0.55 -1.46 12.99
N ALA A 209 0.55 -1.00 14.24
CA ALA A 209 -0.55 -0.18 14.77
C ALA A 209 -0.11 0.92 15.75
N ALA A 210 1.12 0.88 16.23
CA ALA A 210 1.66 1.85 17.18
C ALA A 210 2.93 2.53 16.65
N PRO A 211 3.21 3.78 17.06
CA PRO A 211 4.40 4.53 16.62
C PRO A 211 5.72 3.78 16.87
N GLU A 212 5.84 3.08 18.00
CA GLU A 212 7.04 2.29 18.32
C GLU A 212 7.26 1.14 17.33
N GLN A 213 6.17 0.52 16.86
CA GLN A 213 6.24 -0.51 15.84
C GLN A 213 6.65 0.09 14.49
N ALA A 214 6.05 1.23 14.10
CA ALA A 214 6.41 1.93 12.86
C ALA A 214 7.89 2.36 12.87
N TYR A 215 8.39 2.92 13.98
CA TYR A 215 9.80 3.24 14.16
C TYR A 215 10.69 2.00 13.98
N LYS A 216 10.36 0.89 14.66
CA LYS A 216 11.14 -0.35 14.59
C LYS A 216 11.20 -0.90 13.16
N MET A 217 10.07 -0.93 12.44
CA MET A 217 10.02 -1.41 11.07
C MET A 217 10.78 -0.49 10.11
N ALA A 218 10.62 0.82 10.24
CA ALA A 218 11.38 1.79 9.46
C ALA A 218 12.88 1.76 9.77
N LYS A 219 13.30 1.36 10.98
CA LYS A 219 14.71 1.17 11.29
C LYS A 219 15.31 -0.05 10.58
N ALA A 220 14.54 -1.13 10.45
CA ALA A 220 14.93 -2.36 9.75
C ALA A 220 14.81 -2.27 8.21
N SER A 221 14.03 -1.31 7.69
CA SER A 221 13.71 -1.18 6.25
C SER A 221 13.65 0.30 5.84
N ASP A 222 13.06 0.61 4.68
CA ASP A 222 12.90 1.99 4.21
C ASP A 222 11.50 2.57 4.50
N SER A 223 10.59 1.76 5.07
CA SER A 223 9.20 2.19 5.24
C SER A 223 8.44 1.36 6.28
N ALA A 224 7.35 1.93 6.78
CA ALA A 224 6.32 1.21 7.51
C ALA A 224 4.96 1.44 6.83
N ILE A 225 4.23 0.33 6.57
CA ILE A 225 2.89 0.35 5.93
C ILE A 225 1.84 0.06 7.00
N VAL A 226 0.81 0.90 7.05
CA VAL A 226 -0.29 0.76 8.01
C VAL A 226 -1.64 0.84 7.30
N GLY A 227 -2.44 -0.21 7.44
CA GLY A 227 -3.79 -0.30 6.86
C GLY A 227 -4.84 -0.54 7.94
N SER A 228 -4.91 -1.74 8.51
CA SER A 228 -5.99 -2.15 9.41
C SER A 228 -6.21 -1.22 10.61
N ALA A 229 -5.18 -0.53 11.10
CA ALA A 229 -5.34 0.43 12.18
C ALA A 229 -6.05 1.71 11.70
N ILE A 230 -5.76 2.17 10.49
CA ILE A 230 -6.47 3.29 9.85
C ILE A 230 -7.92 2.90 9.60
N GLU A 231 -8.17 1.73 9.04
CA GLU A 231 -9.53 1.24 8.76
C GLU A 231 -10.38 1.04 10.03
N LYS A 232 -9.76 0.71 11.16
CA LYS A 232 -10.48 0.71 12.46
C LYS A 232 -10.95 2.10 12.86
N ILE A 233 -10.14 3.13 12.62
CA ILE A 233 -10.52 4.53 12.87
C ILE A 233 -11.66 4.92 11.94
N VAL A 234 -11.58 4.56 10.65
CA VAL A 234 -12.66 4.80 9.68
C VAL A 234 -13.94 4.12 10.11
N ALA A 235 -13.89 2.84 10.49
CA ALA A 235 -15.06 2.10 10.97
C ALA A 235 -15.68 2.71 12.24
N GLN A 236 -14.87 3.28 13.12
CA GLN A 236 -15.33 3.88 14.37
C GLN A 236 -16.00 5.24 14.19
N TYR A 237 -15.45 6.08 13.30
CA TYR A 237 -15.84 7.50 13.18
C TYR A 237 -16.58 7.83 11.87
N GLY A 238 -16.66 6.89 10.92
CA GLY A 238 -17.34 7.09 9.65
C GLY A 238 -16.85 8.34 8.91
N GLU A 239 -17.77 9.19 8.49
CA GLU A 239 -17.45 10.45 7.78
C GLU A 239 -16.66 11.47 8.63
N ALA A 240 -16.66 11.34 9.96
CA ALA A 240 -15.85 12.17 10.84
C ALA A 240 -14.40 11.65 11.04
N SER A 241 -14.05 10.53 10.43
CA SER A 241 -12.74 9.87 10.57
C SER A 241 -11.53 10.68 10.09
N PRO A 242 -11.58 11.57 9.08
CA PRO A 242 -10.38 12.24 8.56
C PRO A 242 -9.57 12.98 9.63
N LYS A 243 -10.21 13.63 10.60
CA LYS A 243 -9.53 14.31 11.71
C LYS A 243 -8.75 13.31 12.57
N HIS A 244 -9.34 12.19 12.89
CA HIS A 244 -8.74 11.16 13.74
C HIS A 244 -7.62 10.43 13.00
N VAL A 245 -7.79 10.18 11.71
CA VAL A 245 -6.75 9.59 10.85
C VAL A 245 -5.56 10.55 10.72
N TYR A 246 -5.78 11.86 10.58
CA TYR A 246 -4.70 12.85 10.58
C TYR A 246 -3.82 12.75 11.83
N GLU A 247 -4.42 12.78 13.02
CA GLU A 247 -3.67 12.72 14.29
C GLU A 247 -2.90 11.39 14.41
N TYR A 248 -3.54 10.30 14.04
CA TYR A 248 -2.92 8.98 14.06
C TYR A 248 -1.75 8.91 13.08
N VAL A 249 -1.96 9.26 11.82
CA VAL A 249 -0.92 9.21 10.77
C VAL A 249 0.24 10.15 11.11
N LYS A 250 -0.03 11.32 11.68
CA LYS A 250 1.00 12.23 12.14
C LYS A 250 1.93 11.58 13.15
N SER A 251 1.39 10.91 14.18
CA SER A 251 2.19 10.21 15.18
C SER A 251 3.03 9.08 14.59
N MET A 252 2.47 8.34 13.63
CA MET A 252 3.16 7.25 12.93
C MET A 252 4.27 7.76 12.02
N SER A 253 3.99 8.83 11.26
CA SER A 253 4.96 9.46 10.36
C SER A 253 6.13 10.10 11.11
N GLU A 254 5.88 10.72 12.26
CA GLU A 254 6.92 11.26 13.14
C GLU A 254 7.85 10.15 13.65
N ALA A 255 7.30 8.98 13.98
CA ALA A 255 8.09 7.82 14.39
C ALA A 255 8.97 7.29 13.25
N VAL A 256 8.46 7.22 12.01
CA VAL A 256 9.23 6.85 10.82
C VAL A 256 10.32 7.88 10.52
N ALA A 257 10.01 9.17 10.60
CA ALA A 257 10.97 10.26 10.40
C ALA A 257 12.11 10.24 11.43
N LYS A 258 11.80 9.88 12.70
CA LYS A 258 12.82 9.66 13.72
C LYS A 258 13.79 8.55 13.34
N ALA A 259 13.28 7.42 12.81
CA ALA A 259 14.14 6.33 12.33
C ALA A 259 15.05 6.77 11.15
N ALA A 260 14.58 7.70 10.29
CA ALA A 260 15.37 8.26 9.20
C ALA A 260 16.48 9.20 9.68
N ALA A 261 16.27 9.93 10.77
CA ALA A 261 17.26 10.84 11.33
C ALA A 261 18.40 10.10 12.07
N GLU A 262 18.16 8.85 12.47
CA GLU A 262 19.13 7.99 13.19
C GLU A 262 19.80 6.95 12.26
N ALA A 263 19.56 6.98 10.95
CA ALA A 263 20.14 6.10 9.94
C ALA A 263 21.34 6.78 9.27
#